data_e1001ada3c44ec9ecde30824674849e3
#
_entry.id   e1001ada3c44ec9ecde30824674849e3
#
_cell.length_a   1.000
_cell.length_b   1.000
_cell.length_c   1.000
_cell.angle_alpha   90.00
_cell.angle_beta   90.00
_cell.angle_gamma   90.00
#
_symmetry.space_group_name_H-M   'P 1'
#
loop_
_entity.id
_entity.type
_entity.pdbx_description
1 polymer ?
#
loop_
_entity_poly.entity_id
_entity_poly.type
_entity_poly.pdbx_seq_one_letter_code
_entity_poly.pdbx_strand_id
1 'polypeptide(L)'
;MVEGQLELELGTVTNENHKYKKISDLDMYQKVALTTAIYPREQAIIYPTLGLTGEAGEVANKVKKIIRDGSDSKDEKLVSEIKSEIGDCLWYIAVLANDFNIKLSDIASTNLIKLENRKEKGTIRGSGDQR
;
A
#
# COMPACT_ATOMS: atom_id res chain seq x y z
N MET A 1 19.01 8.58 -18.65
CA MET A 1 18.48 9.79 -17.97
C MET A 1 17.45 9.49 -16.90
N VAL A 2 16.64 8.47 -17.05
CA VAL A 2 15.57 8.18 -16.07
C VAL A 2 16.09 7.47 -14.81
N GLU A 3 17.06 6.57 -14.94
CA GLU A 3 17.62 5.83 -13.78
C GLU A 3 18.44 6.71 -12.84
N GLY A 4 19.26 7.61 -13.35
CA GLY A 4 20.10 8.47 -12.52
C GLY A 4 19.33 9.55 -11.74
N GLN A 5 18.19 10.02 -12.26
CA GLN A 5 17.30 10.94 -11.54
C GLN A 5 16.47 10.23 -10.46
N LEU A 6 16.10 8.98 -10.69
CA LEU A 6 15.40 8.18 -9.68
C LEU A 6 16.26 7.90 -8.45
N GLU A 7 17.56 7.65 -8.64
CA GLU A 7 18.49 7.37 -7.53
C GLU A 7 18.75 8.58 -6.63
N LEU A 8 18.70 9.78 -7.17
CA LEU A 8 18.87 11.01 -6.40
C LEU A 8 17.66 11.40 -5.54
N GLU A 9 16.45 10.96 -5.92
CA GLU A 9 15.21 11.25 -5.23
C GLU A 9 14.82 10.17 -4.19
N LEU A 10 15.46 8.99 -4.27
CA LEU A 10 15.24 7.91 -3.32
C LEU A 10 16.04 8.15 -2.05
N GLY A 11 15.39 8.62 -1.01
CA GLY A 11 15.99 8.84 0.30
C GLY A 11 16.69 7.58 0.86
N THR A 12 17.44 7.72 1.93
CA THR A 12 18.30 6.66 2.45
C THR A 12 17.61 5.76 3.48
N VAL A 13 17.44 4.49 3.17
CA VAL A 13 16.89 3.41 4.03
C VAL A 13 17.98 2.89 4.98
N THR A 14 17.64 2.41 6.13
CA THR A 14 18.55 1.97 7.19
C THR A 14 19.27 0.64 6.95
N ASN A 15 19.09 0.00 5.82
CA ASN A 15 19.79 -1.24 5.47
C ASN A 15 20.81 -0.94 4.38
N GLU A 16 22.08 -0.91 4.75
CA GLU A 16 23.22 -0.44 3.93
C GLU A 16 23.37 -1.15 2.59
N ASN A 17 22.74 -2.31 2.42
CA ASN A 17 22.84 -3.14 1.22
C ASN A 17 21.64 -3.00 0.26
N HIS A 18 20.64 -2.16 0.57
CA HIS A 18 19.48 -1.98 -0.29
C HIS A 18 19.48 -0.66 -1.03
N LYS A 19 19.15 -0.74 -2.34
CA LYS A 19 18.97 0.42 -3.22
C LYS A 19 17.93 1.41 -2.69
N TYR A 20 16.92 0.93 -1.99
CA TYR A 20 15.84 1.75 -1.42
C TYR A 20 16.03 1.87 0.09
N LYS A 21 16.21 3.10 0.57
CA LYS A 21 16.30 3.39 1.99
C LYS A 21 14.92 3.68 2.57
N LYS A 22 14.48 4.88 2.68
CA LYS A 22 13.16 5.22 3.16
C LYS A 22 12.37 5.94 2.05
N ILE A 23 11.27 5.37 1.63
CA ILE A 23 10.34 6.04 0.73
C ILE A 23 9.49 6.99 1.57
N SER A 24 9.45 8.27 1.19
CA SER A 24 8.64 9.32 1.82
C SER A 24 7.63 9.94 0.87
N ASP A 25 7.66 9.58 -0.41
CA ASP A 25 6.80 10.10 -1.46
C ASP A 25 5.98 8.96 -2.08
N LEU A 26 4.65 9.12 -2.09
CA LEU A 26 3.72 8.10 -2.58
C LEU A 26 3.82 7.90 -4.09
N ASP A 27 4.01 8.97 -4.86
CA ASP A 27 4.10 8.88 -6.32
C ASP A 27 5.44 8.29 -6.75
N MET A 28 6.50 8.55 -6.00
CA MET A 28 7.78 7.89 -6.18
C MET A 28 7.66 6.39 -5.91
N TYR A 29 7.01 6.00 -4.81
CA TYR A 29 6.72 4.60 -4.53
C TYR A 29 5.97 3.95 -5.69
N GLN A 30 4.91 4.59 -6.19
CA GLN A 30 4.12 4.09 -7.32
C GLN A 30 4.98 3.87 -8.56
N LYS A 31 5.82 4.84 -8.93
CA LYS A 31 6.75 4.70 -10.06
C LYS A 31 7.67 3.48 -9.93
N VAL A 32 8.26 3.31 -8.74
CA VAL A 32 9.17 2.19 -8.49
C VAL A 32 8.42 0.86 -8.47
N ALA A 33 7.25 0.79 -7.85
CA ALA A 33 6.40 -0.41 -7.84
C ALA A 33 6.07 -0.88 -9.25
N LEU A 34 5.79 0.03 -10.17
CA LEU A 34 5.50 -0.30 -11.58
C LEU A 34 6.66 -1.00 -12.29
N THR A 35 7.89 -0.82 -11.87
CA THR A 35 9.05 -1.50 -12.48
C THR A 35 9.03 -3.01 -12.27
N THR A 36 8.26 -3.49 -11.31
CA THR A 36 8.07 -4.91 -10.98
C THR A 36 6.72 -5.46 -11.43
N ALA A 37 5.89 -4.66 -12.08
CA ALA A 37 4.57 -5.05 -12.59
C ALA A 37 4.71 -5.75 -13.95
N ILE A 38 4.79 -7.08 -13.94
CA ILE A 38 5.02 -7.92 -15.12
C ILE A 38 3.79 -8.69 -15.61
N TYR A 39 2.61 -8.44 -15.03
CA TYR A 39 1.38 -9.11 -15.48
C TYR A 39 0.97 -8.64 -16.88
N PRO A 40 0.26 -9.49 -17.67
CA PRO A 40 -0.18 -9.14 -19.02
C PRO A 40 -1.05 -7.88 -19.04
N ARG A 41 -0.81 -6.99 -19.98
CA ARG A 41 -1.52 -5.71 -20.06
C ARG A 41 -3.02 -5.84 -20.33
N GLU A 42 -3.43 -6.91 -20.98
CA GLU A 42 -4.85 -7.27 -21.15
C GLU A 42 -5.53 -7.65 -19.83
N GLN A 43 -4.77 -7.94 -18.78
CA GLN A 43 -5.25 -8.21 -17.43
C GLN A 43 -5.14 -6.99 -16.50
N ALA A 44 -4.84 -5.81 -17.04
CA ALA A 44 -4.85 -4.57 -16.25
C ALA A 44 -6.18 -4.42 -15.51
N ILE A 45 -6.14 -3.80 -14.33
CA ILE A 45 -7.27 -3.66 -13.40
C ILE A 45 -7.68 -5.01 -12.76
N ILE A 46 -7.93 -6.05 -13.55
CA ILE A 46 -8.39 -7.35 -13.03
C ILE A 46 -7.31 -8.00 -12.17
N TYR A 47 -6.09 -8.15 -12.72
CA TYR A 47 -5.00 -8.81 -12.01
C TYR A 47 -4.66 -8.15 -10.67
N PRO A 48 -4.41 -6.83 -10.60
CA PRO A 48 -4.09 -6.20 -9.32
C PRO A 48 -5.27 -6.14 -8.35
N THR A 49 -6.51 -6.12 -8.83
CA THR A 49 -7.70 -6.21 -7.95
C THR A 49 -7.77 -7.56 -7.25
N LEU A 50 -7.56 -8.66 -7.98
CA LEU A 50 -7.52 -10.00 -7.41
C LEU A 50 -6.35 -10.15 -6.43
N GLY A 51 -5.17 -9.65 -6.80
CA GLY A 51 -3.98 -9.67 -5.96
C GLY A 51 -4.19 -8.91 -4.65
N LEU A 52 -4.75 -7.71 -4.70
CA LEU A 52 -5.06 -6.92 -3.51
C LEU A 52 -5.99 -7.69 -2.54
N THR A 53 -7.01 -8.34 -3.07
CA THR A 53 -7.94 -9.15 -2.26
C THR A 53 -7.22 -10.34 -1.63
N GLY A 54 -6.34 -11.00 -2.37
CA GLY A 54 -5.53 -12.12 -1.88
C GLY A 54 -4.62 -11.71 -0.73
N GLU A 55 -3.83 -10.66 -0.90
CA GLU A 55 -2.89 -10.18 0.12
C GLU A 55 -3.60 -9.64 1.37
N ALA A 56 -4.73 -8.96 1.19
CA ALA A 56 -5.57 -8.56 2.32
C ALA A 56 -6.06 -9.79 3.12
N GLY A 57 -6.37 -10.89 2.42
CA GLY A 57 -6.69 -12.18 3.03
C GLY A 57 -5.51 -12.78 3.80
N GLU A 58 -4.27 -12.63 3.33
CA GLU A 58 -3.08 -13.08 4.06
C GLU A 58 -2.85 -12.27 5.34
N VAL A 59 -3.07 -10.95 5.31
CA VAL A 59 -3.09 -10.13 6.54
C VAL A 59 -4.12 -10.67 7.52
N ALA A 60 -5.34 -10.93 7.06
CA ALA A 60 -6.43 -11.48 7.89
C ALA A 60 -6.07 -12.85 8.47
N ASN A 61 -5.44 -13.71 7.69
CA ASN A 61 -4.99 -15.03 8.16
C ASN A 61 -3.95 -14.93 9.28
N LYS A 62 -3.01 -14.01 9.18
CA LYS A 62 -1.99 -13.80 10.24
C LYS A 62 -2.62 -13.24 11.51
N VAL A 63 -3.48 -12.25 11.40
CA VAL A 63 -4.21 -11.66 12.54
C VAL A 63 -5.11 -12.68 13.21
N LYS A 64 -5.84 -13.50 12.45
CA LYS A 64 -6.67 -14.60 12.98
C LYS A 64 -5.87 -15.57 13.84
N LYS A 65 -4.64 -15.89 13.43
CA LYS A 65 -3.75 -16.79 14.17
C LYS A 65 -3.31 -16.20 15.51
N ILE A 66 -3.15 -14.87 15.61
CA ILE A 66 -2.90 -14.20 16.90
C ILE A 66 -4.01 -14.53 17.89
N ILE A 67 -5.26 -14.42 17.47
CA ILE A 67 -6.43 -14.71 18.32
C ILE A 67 -6.46 -16.19 18.70
N ARG A 68 -6.28 -17.07 17.72
CA ARG A 68 -6.35 -18.53 17.94
C ARG A 68 -5.26 -19.03 18.89
N ASP A 69 -4.04 -18.55 18.69
CA ASP A 69 -2.86 -19.08 19.37
C ASP A 69 -2.50 -18.27 20.63
N GLY A 70 -3.21 -17.17 20.91
CA GLY A 70 -2.93 -16.29 22.05
C GLY A 70 -1.56 -15.61 21.93
N SER A 71 -1.08 -15.39 20.70
CA SER A 71 0.24 -14.79 20.46
C SER A 71 0.25 -13.32 20.82
N ASP A 72 1.43 -12.82 21.23
CA ASP A 72 1.64 -11.39 21.44
C ASP A 72 1.64 -10.64 20.09
N SER A 73 0.77 -9.65 19.96
CA SER A 73 0.74 -8.78 18.77
C SER A 73 1.99 -7.91 18.60
N LYS A 74 2.88 -7.90 19.59
CA LYS A 74 4.18 -7.21 19.57
C LYS A 74 5.35 -8.15 19.26
N ASP A 75 5.11 -9.42 19.02
CA ASP A 75 6.13 -10.36 18.60
C ASP A 75 6.79 -9.88 17.30
N GLU A 76 8.11 -9.68 17.31
CA GLU A 76 8.84 -9.06 16.21
C GLU A 76 8.74 -9.86 14.91
N LYS A 77 8.76 -11.20 15.01
CA LYS A 77 8.61 -12.06 13.83
C LYS A 77 7.23 -11.91 13.21
N LEU A 78 6.20 -11.95 14.03
CA LEU A 78 4.81 -11.78 13.59
C LEU A 78 4.58 -10.40 12.97
N VAL A 79 5.08 -9.34 13.62
CA VAL A 79 5.02 -7.97 13.09
C VAL A 79 5.74 -7.86 11.75
N SER A 80 6.91 -8.50 11.60
CA SER A 80 7.66 -8.52 10.34
C SER A 80 6.89 -9.24 9.22
N GLU A 81 6.25 -10.36 9.54
CA GLU A 81 5.42 -11.09 8.58
C GLU A 81 4.19 -10.27 8.15
N ILE A 82 3.48 -9.64 9.08
CA ILE A 82 2.34 -8.78 8.78
C ILE A 82 2.78 -7.56 7.97
N LYS A 83 3.93 -6.96 8.29
CA LYS A 83 4.51 -5.85 7.51
C LYS A 83 4.73 -6.24 6.05
N SER A 84 5.20 -7.46 5.79
CA SER A 84 5.36 -7.98 4.43
C SER A 84 4.03 -8.00 3.68
N GLU A 85 2.99 -8.61 4.25
CA GLU A 85 1.68 -8.71 3.59
C GLU A 85 1.02 -7.33 3.40
N ILE A 86 1.20 -6.41 4.34
CA ILE A 86 0.74 -5.03 4.18
C ILE A 86 1.50 -4.34 3.03
N GLY A 87 2.80 -4.63 2.89
CA GLY A 87 3.62 -4.14 1.79
C GLY A 87 3.10 -4.65 0.44
N ASP A 88 2.72 -5.92 0.35
CA ASP A 88 2.16 -6.50 -0.86
C ASP A 88 0.79 -5.90 -1.20
N CYS A 89 -0.05 -5.64 -0.19
CA CYS A 89 -1.28 -4.85 -0.39
C CYS A 89 -0.99 -3.46 -0.97
N LEU A 90 0.01 -2.77 -0.42
CA LEU A 90 0.39 -1.43 -0.91
C LEU A 90 0.87 -1.46 -2.35
N TRP A 91 1.64 -2.48 -2.73
CA TRP A 91 2.08 -2.68 -4.11
C TRP A 91 0.88 -2.84 -5.05
N TYR A 92 -0.07 -3.72 -4.73
CA TYR A 92 -1.28 -3.89 -5.55
C TYR A 92 -2.14 -2.63 -5.63
N ILE A 93 -2.24 -1.86 -4.54
CA ILE A 93 -2.93 -0.56 -4.56
C ILE A 93 -2.24 0.40 -5.53
N ALA A 94 -0.91 0.49 -5.49
CA ALA A 94 -0.15 1.39 -6.35
C ALA A 94 -0.29 1.05 -7.84
N VAL A 95 -0.18 -0.24 -8.20
CA VAL A 95 -0.30 -0.65 -9.60
C VAL A 95 -1.74 -0.61 -10.10
N LEU A 96 -2.72 -0.91 -9.24
CA LEU A 96 -4.14 -0.75 -9.58
C LEU A 96 -4.50 0.72 -9.84
N ALA A 97 -4.02 1.63 -9.00
CA ALA A 97 -4.19 3.06 -9.22
C ALA A 97 -3.60 3.49 -10.58
N ASN A 98 -2.43 2.99 -10.92
CA ASN A 98 -1.83 3.26 -12.23
C ASN A 98 -2.67 2.72 -13.40
N ASP A 99 -3.24 1.53 -13.25
CA ASP A 99 -4.09 0.94 -14.29
C ASP A 99 -5.37 1.78 -14.57
N PHE A 100 -5.83 2.54 -13.56
CA PHE A 100 -6.86 3.56 -13.69
C PHE A 100 -6.32 4.95 -14.05
N ASN A 101 -5.02 5.07 -14.28
CA ASN A 101 -4.36 6.35 -14.55
C ASN A 101 -4.50 7.40 -13.42
N ILE A 102 -4.45 6.93 -12.18
CA ILE A 102 -4.58 7.76 -10.97
C ILE A 102 -3.25 7.76 -10.21
N LYS A 103 -2.82 8.93 -9.75
CA LYS A 103 -1.68 9.05 -8.84
C LYS A 103 -2.03 8.55 -7.45
N LEU A 104 -1.10 7.85 -6.82
CA LEU A 104 -1.29 7.36 -5.46
C LEU A 104 -1.47 8.51 -4.44
N SER A 105 -0.76 9.64 -4.64
CA SER A 105 -0.92 10.85 -3.85
C SER A 105 -2.33 11.45 -3.95
N ASP A 106 -2.97 11.40 -5.12
CA ASP A 106 -4.34 11.90 -5.29
C ASP A 106 -5.34 11.05 -4.52
N ILE A 107 -5.16 9.73 -4.51
CA ILE A 107 -5.99 8.82 -3.69
C ILE A 107 -5.87 9.16 -2.21
N ALA A 108 -4.64 9.35 -1.73
CA ALA A 108 -4.38 9.69 -0.33
C ALA A 108 -5.00 11.04 0.05
N SER A 109 -4.79 12.06 -0.77
CA SER A 109 -5.33 13.41 -0.52
C SER A 109 -6.86 13.42 -0.52
N THR A 110 -7.48 12.79 -1.51
CA THR A 110 -8.96 12.72 -1.60
C THR A 110 -9.54 11.97 -0.41
N ASN A 111 -8.90 10.90 0.04
CA ASN A 111 -9.33 10.16 1.23
C ASN A 111 -9.26 11.04 2.49
N LEU A 112 -8.15 11.75 2.71
CA LEU A 112 -7.99 12.63 3.87
C LEU A 112 -9.00 13.78 3.87
N ILE A 113 -9.25 14.43 2.73
CA ILE A 113 -10.27 15.49 2.59
C ILE A 113 -11.65 14.94 2.93
N LYS A 114 -12.00 13.77 2.42
CA LYS A 114 -13.27 13.09 2.75
C LYS A 114 -13.42 12.87 4.25
N LEU A 115 -12.39 12.37 4.91
CA LEU A 115 -12.40 12.11 6.35
C LEU A 115 -12.46 13.39 7.19
N GLU A 116 -11.74 14.44 6.79
CA GLU A 116 -11.80 15.74 7.48
C GLU A 116 -13.19 16.34 7.38
N ASN A 117 -13.82 16.32 6.21
CA ASN A 117 -15.20 16.78 6.03
C ASN A 117 -16.18 16.01 6.93
N ARG A 118 -16.02 14.70 7.07
CA ARG A 118 -16.85 13.88 7.98
C ARG A 118 -16.63 14.25 9.45
N LYS A 119 -15.40 14.53 9.83
CA LYS A 119 -15.05 14.98 11.18
C LYS A 119 -15.70 16.33 11.49
N GLU A 120 -15.58 17.31 10.61
CA GLU A 120 -16.19 18.63 10.77
C GLU A 120 -17.71 18.56 10.87
N LYS A 121 -18.36 17.72 10.09
CA LYS A 121 -19.82 17.49 10.12
C LYS A 121 -20.29 16.60 11.29
N GLY A 122 -19.37 16.01 12.06
CA GLY A 122 -19.72 15.04 13.11
C GLY A 122 -20.27 13.72 12.58
N THR A 123 -19.98 13.37 11.31
CA THR A 123 -20.51 12.19 10.62
C THR A 123 -19.46 11.10 10.39
N ILE A 124 -18.41 11.05 11.20
CA ILE A 124 -17.41 9.97 11.12
C ILE A 124 -18.05 8.60 11.39
N ARG A 125 -18.98 8.55 12.35
CA ARG A 125 -19.82 7.37 12.60
C ARG A 125 -20.95 7.33 11.59
N GLY A 126 -21.39 6.14 11.21
CA GLY A 126 -22.46 5.93 10.25
C GLY A 126 -21.99 5.08 9.07
N SER A 127 -22.81 4.98 8.03
CA SER A 127 -22.56 4.18 6.84
C SER A 127 -22.71 5.01 5.55
N GLY A 128 -22.08 4.51 4.49
CA GLY A 128 -22.12 5.13 3.17
C GLY A 128 -21.08 6.22 2.95
N ASP A 129 -20.73 6.46 1.70
CA ASP A 129 -19.67 7.44 1.35
C ASP A 129 -20.18 8.88 1.28
N GLN A 130 -21.47 9.08 1.20
CA GLN A 130 -22.10 10.42 1.10
C GLN A 130 -22.53 11.00 2.44
N ARG A 131 -22.22 10.34 3.58
CA ARG A 131 -22.53 10.86 4.92
C ARG A 131 -21.73 12.07 5.32
#